data_4d9641219fb57539bfd1c62f7c201583
#
_entry.id   4d9641219fb57539bfd1c62f7c201583
#
_cell.length_a   1.000
_cell.length_b   1.000
_cell.length_c   1.000
_cell.angle_alpha   90.00
_cell.angle_beta   90.00
_cell.angle_gamma   90.00
#
_symmetry.space_group_name_H-M   'P 1'
#
loop_
_entity.id
_entity.type
_entity.pdbx_description
1 polymer ?
#
loop_
_entity_poly.entity_id
_entity_poly.type
_entity_poly.pdbx_seq_one_letter_code
_entity_poly.pdbx_strand_id
1 'polypeptide(L)'
;MFTKNISFKNFLIRKKNLAVKKNLNLILNEKDQVIHSLSKFYKDSFNKKNIKHFNKKLDYRIIGMGGSTLGAQAIYDFLKKKIKKIFIFVDNLNAFENKKAKKNLNNLIISKSGNTIETIVNANILVKKKDKNLFITEKKESYLSLLAQKLKAEIVDHNNYIGGRYSVLSEVGMLPAELMGLNYKNFRQLNNLVKNKYFMRALVSNVEATVYFLKAKKFNSVVINYDEQSTNLFNWYQQLVAESLGKEKNGILPIISVMPKDNHSVMQLYLDGFKNNFFTFFYSQENNSAKINNDSVLLEQKFLKNKDINQIMFAQKKATEIVFKKKNIPFRSFEIKKRDEKTLGELFCFFILE
;
A
#
# COMPACT_ATOMS: atom_id res chain seq x y z
N MET A 1 -8.47 13.86 -16.09
CA MET A 1 -8.57 12.62 -15.35
C MET A 1 -7.18 12.01 -15.27
N PHE A 2 -6.72 11.63 -14.09
CA PHE A 2 -5.38 11.10 -13.86
C PHE A 2 -5.18 9.74 -14.56
N THR A 3 -6.08 8.80 -14.29
CA THR A 3 -6.28 7.55 -15.05
C THR A 3 -7.78 7.31 -15.24
N LYS A 4 -8.17 6.24 -15.93
CA LYS A 4 -9.59 5.90 -16.12
C LYS A 4 -10.33 5.69 -14.79
N ASN A 5 -9.64 5.09 -13.82
CA ASN A 5 -10.23 4.67 -12.54
C ASN A 5 -9.88 5.59 -11.36
N ILE A 6 -8.93 6.51 -11.53
CA ILE A 6 -8.47 7.41 -10.48
C ILE A 6 -8.72 8.86 -10.91
N SER A 7 -9.48 9.58 -10.10
CA SER A 7 -9.56 11.03 -10.16
C SER A 7 -8.55 11.62 -9.18
N PHE A 8 -7.68 12.49 -9.65
CA PHE A 8 -6.65 13.13 -8.84
C PHE A 8 -6.74 14.64 -8.94
N LYS A 9 -6.84 15.29 -7.79
CA LYS A 9 -6.77 16.74 -7.62
C LYS A 9 -5.48 17.06 -6.88
N ASN A 10 -4.57 17.71 -7.58
CA ASN A 10 -3.25 18.04 -7.04
C ASN A 10 -3.32 19.26 -6.10
N PHE A 11 -2.22 19.51 -5.39
CA PHE A 11 -2.02 20.74 -4.63
C PHE A 11 -2.21 21.98 -5.53
N LEU A 12 -2.75 23.05 -4.97
CA LEU A 12 -2.99 24.30 -5.70
C LEU A 12 -1.73 25.14 -5.96
N ILE A 13 -0.58 24.68 -5.46
CA ILE A 13 0.70 25.39 -5.58
C ILE A 13 1.30 25.14 -6.96
N ARG A 14 1.69 26.24 -7.64
CA ARG A 14 2.32 26.22 -8.97
C ARG A 14 3.74 26.78 -8.89
N LYS A 15 4.64 26.05 -8.25
CA LYS A 15 6.08 26.39 -8.23
C LYS A 15 6.83 25.39 -9.11
N LYS A 16 7.32 25.86 -10.27
CA LYS A 16 8.11 25.03 -11.17
C LYS A 16 9.49 24.78 -10.62
N ASN A 17 9.93 23.52 -10.75
CA ASN A 17 11.31 23.09 -10.47
C ASN A 17 11.78 22.18 -11.62
N LEU A 18 12.58 22.75 -12.52
CA LEU A 18 13.06 22.05 -13.73
C LEU A 18 13.83 20.76 -13.41
N ALA A 19 14.50 20.70 -12.25
CA ALA A 19 15.23 19.50 -11.82
C ALA A 19 14.30 18.30 -11.62
N VAL A 20 13.06 18.48 -11.16
CA VAL A 20 12.10 17.39 -10.93
C VAL A 20 11.83 16.63 -12.24
N LYS A 21 11.52 17.36 -13.33
CA LYS A 21 11.28 16.73 -14.63
C LYS A 21 12.52 16.04 -15.18
N LYS A 22 13.69 16.69 -15.05
CA LYS A 22 14.98 16.12 -15.48
C LYS A 22 15.27 14.82 -14.74
N ASN A 23 15.17 14.81 -13.42
CA ASN A 23 15.43 13.63 -12.58
C ASN A 23 14.43 12.50 -12.86
N LEU A 24 13.13 12.79 -13.05
CA LEU A 24 12.17 11.77 -13.44
C LEU A 24 12.54 11.10 -14.76
N ASN A 25 12.98 11.87 -15.76
CA ASN A 25 13.43 11.31 -17.04
C ASN A 25 14.68 10.43 -16.86
N LEU A 26 15.63 10.81 -16.00
CA LEU A 26 16.80 10.00 -15.69
C LEU A 26 16.38 8.65 -15.07
N ILE A 27 15.56 8.69 -14.02
CA ILE A 27 15.06 7.49 -13.32
C ILE A 27 14.33 6.54 -14.31
N LEU A 28 13.50 7.08 -15.20
CA LEU A 28 12.76 6.25 -16.17
C LEU A 28 13.64 5.63 -17.26
N ASN A 29 14.80 6.21 -17.53
CA ASN A 29 15.77 5.72 -18.52
C ASN A 29 16.83 4.80 -17.90
N GLU A 30 16.99 4.81 -16.59
CA GLU A 30 17.91 3.93 -15.88
C GLU A 30 17.44 2.47 -15.93
N LYS A 31 18.40 1.53 -15.97
CA LYS A 31 18.11 0.09 -15.86
C LYS A 31 17.96 -0.36 -14.40
N ASP A 32 17.38 0.52 -13.56
CA ASP A 32 17.15 0.23 -12.16
C ASP A 32 16.11 -0.89 -12.00
N GLN A 33 16.37 -1.85 -11.09
CA GLN A 33 15.52 -3.02 -10.89
C GLN A 33 14.20 -2.65 -10.19
N VAL A 34 14.17 -1.60 -9.36
CA VAL A 34 12.95 -1.09 -8.74
C VAL A 34 12.01 -0.59 -9.84
N ILE A 35 12.51 0.29 -10.72
CA ILE A 35 11.71 0.82 -11.84
C ILE A 35 11.31 -0.29 -12.82
N HIS A 36 12.20 -1.25 -13.07
CA HIS A 36 11.88 -2.42 -13.90
C HIS A 36 10.75 -3.25 -13.31
N SER A 37 10.68 -3.41 -11.98
CA SER A 37 9.63 -4.19 -11.32
C SER A 37 8.22 -3.61 -11.52
N LEU A 38 8.11 -2.31 -11.81
CA LEU A 38 6.84 -1.64 -12.14
C LEU A 38 6.35 -1.94 -13.56
N SER A 39 7.24 -2.47 -14.41
CA SER A 39 7.02 -2.71 -15.83
C SER A 39 6.41 -4.09 -16.08
N LYS A 40 5.54 -4.19 -17.10
CA LYS A 40 5.01 -5.46 -17.59
C LYS A 40 6.09 -6.44 -18.11
N PHE A 41 7.30 -5.97 -18.32
CA PHE A 41 8.44 -6.77 -18.81
C PHE A 41 9.26 -7.41 -17.69
N TYR A 42 8.97 -7.07 -16.42
CA TYR A 42 9.63 -7.70 -15.27
C TYR A 42 9.34 -9.19 -15.21
N LYS A 43 10.37 -9.98 -14.99
CA LYS A 43 10.29 -11.44 -14.88
C LYS A 43 10.44 -11.83 -13.41
N ASP A 44 9.35 -12.33 -12.84
CA ASP A 44 9.36 -12.85 -11.47
C ASP A 44 10.25 -14.11 -11.39
N SER A 45 10.88 -14.32 -10.24
CA SER A 45 11.69 -15.51 -9.94
C SER A 45 10.82 -16.76 -9.68
N PHE A 46 9.49 -16.62 -9.62
CA PHE A 46 8.57 -17.74 -9.49
C PHE A 46 7.77 -18.00 -10.77
N ASN A 47 7.29 -19.22 -10.92
CA ASN A 47 6.35 -19.58 -11.97
C ASN A 47 5.15 -20.35 -11.40
N LYS A 48 4.04 -20.38 -12.14
CA LYS A 48 2.80 -21.04 -11.69
C LYS A 48 2.96 -22.55 -11.46
N LYS A 49 3.92 -23.21 -12.13
CA LYS A 49 4.15 -24.66 -11.93
C LYS A 49 4.75 -24.92 -10.56
N ASN A 50 5.75 -24.11 -10.13
CA ASN A 50 6.44 -24.27 -8.86
C ASN A 50 5.51 -24.05 -7.66
N ILE A 51 4.52 -23.16 -7.78
CA ILE A 51 3.59 -22.85 -6.69
C ILE A 51 2.24 -23.56 -6.79
N LYS A 52 2.01 -24.37 -7.82
CA LYS A 52 0.72 -25.03 -8.07
C LYS A 52 0.22 -25.87 -6.89
N HIS A 53 1.11 -26.54 -6.19
CA HIS A 53 0.78 -27.34 -5.02
C HIS A 53 0.39 -26.50 -3.78
N PHE A 54 0.79 -25.23 -3.73
CA PHE A 54 0.34 -24.28 -2.71
C PHE A 54 -1.02 -23.66 -3.02
N ASN A 55 -1.48 -23.71 -4.26
CA ASN A 55 -2.75 -23.11 -4.69
C ASN A 55 -3.99 -23.99 -4.36
N LYS A 56 -3.89 -24.88 -3.37
CA LYS A 56 -5.04 -25.67 -2.91
C LYS A 56 -5.89 -24.82 -1.96
N LYS A 57 -7.14 -25.23 -1.72
CA LYS A 57 -8.20 -24.54 -0.96
C LYS A 57 -7.88 -24.20 0.51
N LEU A 58 -6.61 -24.05 0.88
CA LEU A 58 -6.19 -23.77 2.25
C LEU A 58 -5.92 -22.28 2.46
N ASP A 59 -6.12 -21.84 3.68
CA ASP A 59 -5.76 -20.50 4.14
C ASP A 59 -4.22 -20.37 4.24
N TYR A 60 -3.73 -19.15 4.26
CA TYR A 60 -2.31 -18.83 4.25
C TYR A 60 -1.90 -18.05 5.49
N ARG A 61 -0.67 -18.29 5.95
CA ARG A 61 0.03 -17.45 6.91
C ARG A 61 1.24 -16.84 6.21
N ILE A 62 1.36 -15.51 6.25
CA ILE A 62 2.52 -14.79 5.74
C ILE A 62 3.30 -14.28 6.94
N ILE A 63 4.57 -14.70 7.06
CA ILE A 63 5.48 -14.34 8.15
C ILE A 63 6.60 -13.48 7.57
N GLY A 64 6.77 -12.27 8.08
CA GLY A 64 7.78 -11.33 7.60
C GLY A 64 7.67 -9.99 8.33
N MET A 65 8.55 -9.05 8.01
CA MET A 65 8.58 -7.72 8.63
C MET A 65 8.62 -6.61 7.59
N GLY A 66 7.94 -5.50 7.88
CA GLY A 66 7.98 -4.29 7.05
C GLY A 66 7.64 -4.57 5.57
N GLY A 67 8.55 -4.21 4.66
CA GLY A 67 8.35 -4.39 3.22
C GLY A 67 8.11 -5.83 2.76
N SER A 68 8.44 -6.83 3.58
CA SER A 68 8.14 -8.24 3.31
C SER A 68 6.65 -8.58 3.42
N THR A 69 5.86 -7.78 4.13
CA THR A 69 4.43 -8.04 4.39
C THR A 69 3.53 -6.89 3.98
N LEU A 70 3.94 -5.63 4.19
CA LEU A 70 3.08 -4.46 4.01
C LEU A 70 2.49 -4.34 2.59
N GLY A 71 3.28 -4.66 1.55
CA GLY A 71 2.76 -4.68 0.18
C GLY A 71 1.68 -5.75 -0.04
N ALA A 72 1.88 -6.95 0.49
CA ALA A 72 0.90 -8.03 0.42
C ALA A 72 -0.37 -7.74 1.25
N GLN A 73 -0.23 -7.09 2.42
CA GLN A 73 -1.36 -6.60 3.22
C GLN A 73 -2.17 -5.54 2.47
N ALA A 74 -1.49 -4.58 1.84
CA ALA A 74 -2.13 -3.57 1.02
C ALA A 74 -2.95 -4.19 -0.12
N ILE A 75 -2.41 -5.20 -0.81
CA ILE A 75 -3.11 -5.94 -1.87
C ILE A 75 -4.32 -6.69 -1.30
N TYR A 76 -4.13 -7.39 -0.19
CA TYR A 76 -5.17 -8.21 0.45
C TYR A 76 -6.37 -7.37 0.86
N ASP A 77 -6.15 -6.28 1.58
CA ASP A 77 -7.24 -5.45 2.10
C ASP A 77 -7.92 -4.66 0.99
N PHE A 78 -7.14 -4.03 0.10
CA PHE A 78 -7.70 -3.26 -1.01
C PHE A 78 -8.57 -4.12 -1.94
N LEU A 79 -8.22 -5.40 -2.15
CA LEU A 79 -8.94 -6.32 -3.04
C LEU A 79 -9.71 -7.41 -2.29
N LYS A 80 -9.97 -7.23 -0.99
CA LYS A 80 -10.59 -8.19 -0.08
C LYS A 80 -11.82 -8.88 -0.67
N LYS A 81 -12.70 -8.12 -1.33
CA LYS A 81 -13.94 -8.63 -1.92
C LYS A 81 -13.73 -9.63 -3.07
N LYS A 82 -12.55 -9.63 -3.70
CA LYS A 82 -12.19 -10.59 -4.76
C LYS A 82 -11.53 -11.85 -4.22
N ILE A 83 -11.03 -11.82 -2.99
CA ILE A 83 -10.19 -12.86 -2.42
C ILE A 83 -11.05 -13.79 -1.57
N LYS A 84 -11.13 -15.07 -1.96
CA LYS A 84 -11.93 -16.08 -1.26
C LYS A 84 -11.20 -16.74 -0.10
N LYS A 85 -9.87 -16.66 -0.07
CA LYS A 85 -9.01 -17.30 0.93
C LYS A 85 -8.70 -16.33 2.05
N ILE A 86 -8.40 -16.87 3.23
CA ILE A 86 -7.95 -16.08 4.38
C ILE A 86 -6.43 -16.04 4.37
N PHE A 87 -5.89 -14.82 4.50
CA PHE A 87 -4.47 -14.58 4.70
C PHE A 87 -4.28 -13.97 6.09
N ILE A 88 -3.46 -14.62 6.90
CA ILE A 88 -3.07 -14.19 8.25
C ILE A 88 -1.66 -13.65 8.15
N PHE A 89 -1.46 -12.41 8.53
CA PHE A 89 -0.15 -11.76 8.53
C PHE A 89 0.45 -11.80 9.93
N VAL A 90 1.71 -12.20 10.01
CA VAL A 90 2.51 -12.24 11.24
C VAL A 90 3.73 -11.36 11.00
N ASP A 91 3.62 -10.11 11.39
CA ASP A 91 4.54 -9.02 11.07
C ASP A 91 5.00 -8.25 12.32
N ASN A 92 4.81 -8.84 13.49
CA ASN A 92 5.32 -8.32 14.76
C ASN A 92 5.57 -9.49 15.73
N LEU A 93 6.33 -9.23 16.79
CA LEU A 93 6.43 -10.12 17.93
C LEU A 93 5.22 -9.94 18.83
N ASN A 94 4.51 -11.04 19.11
CA ASN A 94 3.37 -11.03 20.01
C ASN A 94 3.60 -12.06 21.14
N ALA A 95 3.61 -11.58 22.38
CA ALA A 95 3.79 -12.44 23.57
C ALA A 95 2.60 -13.37 23.83
N PHE A 96 1.43 -13.05 23.28
CA PHE A 96 0.23 -13.86 23.46
C PHE A 96 0.09 -14.87 22.31
N GLU A 97 0.20 -16.15 22.65
CA GLU A 97 -0.03 -17.22 21.68
C GLU A 97 -1.49 -17.23 21.21
N ASN A 98 -1.69 -17.07 19.91
CA ASN A 98 -3.02 -17.16 19.32
C ASN A 98 -3.42 -18.66 19.23
N LYS A 99 -3.95 -19.23 20.34
CA LYS A 99 -4.34 -20.65 20.49
C LYS A 99 -5.34 -21.16 19.43
N LYS A 100 -5.94 -20.24 18.64
CA LYS A 100 -6.84 -20.57 17.53
C LYS A 100 -6.12 -20.69 16.18
N ALA A 101 -4.85 -21.11 16.16
CA ALA A 101 -4.19 -21.44 14.90
C ALA A 101 -4.97 -22.56 14.21
N LYS A 102 -5.65 -22.21 13.10
CA LYS A 102 -6.34 -23.17 12.25
C LYS A 102 -5.36 -24.30 11.90
N LYS A 103 -5.79 -25.54 12.04
CA LYS A 103 -5.03 -26.71 11.59
C LYS A 103 -4.93 -26.64 10.05
N ASN A 104 -3.74 -26.89 9.51
CA ASN A 104 -3.42 -26.93 8.06
C ASN A 104 -3.44 -25.57 7.35
N LEU A 105 -2.48 -24.71 7.68
CA LEU A 105 -2.18 -23.49 6.92
C LEU A 105 -1.00 -23.74 5.96
N ASN A 106 -0.99 -23.03 4.86
CA ASN A 106 0.21 -22.85 4.05
C ASN A 106 1.00 -21.66 4.63
N ASN A 107 2.30 -21.83 4.85
CA ASN A 107 3.16 -20.76 5.35
C ASN A 107 3.98 -20.16 4.22
N LEU A 108 3.99 -18.83 4.11
CA LEU A 108 4.87 -18.06 3.27
C LEU A 108 5.78 -17.23 4.17
N ILE A 109 7.06 -17.52 4.18
CA ILE A 109 8.06 -16.89 5.03
C ILE A 109 8.90 -15.96 4.17
N ILE A 110 8.91 -14.68 4.47
CA ILE A 110 9.52 -13.66 3.62
C ILE A 110 10.51 -12.81 4.41
N SER A 111 11.77 -12.86 4.00
CA SER A 111 12.80 -11.94 4.46
C SER A 111 13.90 -11.83 3.41
N LYS A 112 14.18 -10.64 2.92
CA LYS A 112 15.25 -10.40 1.94
C LYS A 112 16.59 -10.93 2.43
N SER A 113 17.05 -10.50 3.61
CA SER A 113 18.31 -10.92 4.19
C SER A 113 18.34 -12.38 4.65
N GLY A 114 17.15 -12.96 4.92
CA GLY A 114 17.00 -14.25 5.56
C GLY A 114 17.42 -14.31 7.03
N ASN A 115 17.80 -13.16 7.62
CA ASN A 115 18.35 -13.05 8.99
C ASN A 115 17.60 -12.04 9.87
N THR A 116 16.39 -11.60 9.47
CA THR A 116 15.55 -10.72 10.29
C THR A 116 15.08 -11.47 11.53
N ILE A 117 15.47 -11.02 12.72
CA ILE A 117 15.28 -11.75 13.97
C ILE A 117 13.81 -12.05 14.28
N GLU A 118 12.92 -11.08 14.05
CA GLU A 118 11.49 -11.24 14.30
C GLU A 118 10.88 -12.28 13.36
N THR A 119 11.30 -12.31 12.09
CA THR A 119 10.86 -13.33 11.13
C THR A 119 11.37 -14.71 11.53
N ILE A 120 12.62 -14.80 12.00
CA ILE A 120 13.22 -16.06 12.50
C ILE A 120 12.44 -16.58 13.71
N VAL A 121 12.19 -15.72 14.71
CA VAL A 121 11.46 -16.08 15.93
C VAL A 121 10.07 -16.59 15.57
N ASN A 122 9.30 -15.82 14.81
CA ASN A 122 7.95 -16.19 14.39
C ASN A 122 7.93 -17.49 13.56
N ALA A 123 8.91 -17.67 12.66
CA ALA A 123 9.01 -18.88 11.87
C ALA A 123 9.27 -20.12 12.77
N ASN A 124 10.17 -20.02 13.74
CA ASN A 124 10.47 -21.14 14.65
C ASN A 124 9.30 -21.50 15.57
N ILE A 125 8.47 -20.53 15.96
CA ILE A 125 7.29 -20.79 16.80
C ILE A 125 6.14 -21.41 15.97
N LEU A 126 5.92 -20.93 14.74
CA LEU A 126 4.69 -21.17 14.01
C LEU A 126 4.80 -22.21 12.90
N VAL A 127 6.00 -22.43 12.34
CA VAL A 127 6.21 -23.29 11.15
C VAL A 127 6.55 -24.71 11.59
N LYS A 128 5.84 -25.69 11.03
CA LYS A 128 6.07 -27.12 11.29
C LYS A 128 6.52 -27.83 10.02
N LYS A 129 7.34 -28.89 10.18
CA LYS A 129 7.84 -29.70 9.05
C LYS A 129 6.71 -30.30 8.20
N LYS A 130 5.59 -30.64 8.81
CA LYS A 130 4.41 -31.21 8.14
C LYS A 130 3.57 -30.19 7.37
N ASP A 131 3.77 -28.88 7.64
CA ASP A 131 3.07 -27.82 6.95
C ASP A 131 3.64 -27.63 5.55
N LYS A 132 2.87 -27.00 4.66
CA LYS A 132 3.38 -26.54 3.38
C LYS A 132 4.06 -25.20 3.58
N ASN A 133 5.35 -25.17 3.38
CA ASN A 133 6.19 -24.01 3.63
C ASN A 133 6.85 -23.56 2.33
N LEU A 134 6.85 -22.26 2.09
CA LEU A 134 7.50 -21.57 0.97
C LEU A 134 8.27 -20.38 1.51
N PHE A 135 9.50 -20.21 1.07
CA PHE A 135 10.35 -19.12 1.51
C PHE A 135 10.62 -18.15 0.35
N ILE A 136 10.66 -16.84 0.64
CA ILE A 136 11.17 -15.82 -0.27
C ILE A 136 12.37 -15.15 0.42
N THR A 137 13.58 -15.37 -0.11
CA THR A 137 14.81 -14.81 0.43
C THR A 137 15.86 -14.68 -0.67
N GLU A 138 16.91 -13.88 -0.45
CA GLU A 138 18.03 -13.80 -1.38
C GLU A 138 18.75 -15.14 -1.56
N LYS A 139 19.33 -15.33 -2.74
CA LYS A 139 20.10 -16.52 -3.08
C LYS A 139 21.49 -16.49 -2.44
N LYS A 140 21.50 -16.55 -1.11
CA LYS A 140 22.72 -16.64 -0.29
C LYS A 140 22.44 -17.46 0.96
N GLU A 141 23.49 -17.96 1.59
CA GLU A 141 23.37 -18.61 2.87
C GLU A 141 22.85 -17.65 3.95
N SER A 142 21.82 -18.08 4.65
CA SER A 142 21.17 -17.32 5.70
C SER A 142 20.38 -18.26 6.60
N TYR A 143 19.95 -17.79 7.77
CA TYR A 143 19.17 -18.63 8.67
C TYR A 143 17.91 -19.21 7.97
N LEU A 144 17.15 -18.38 7.26
CA LEU A 144 15.93 -18.85 6.58
C LEU A 144 16.22 -19.79 5.42
N SER A 145 17.34 -19.63 4.69
CA SER A 145 17.70 -20.58 3.63
C SER A 145 18.08 -21.95 4.19
N LEU A 146 18.81 -21.99 5.31
CA LEU A 146 19.13 -23.24 6.04
C LEU A 146 17.86 -23.87 6.66
N LEU A 147 16.97 -23.07 7.22
CA LEU A 147 15.68 -23.54 7.74
C LEU A 147 14.82 -24.14 6.62
N ALA A 148 14.75 -23.52 5.46
CA ALA A 148 14.03 -24.04 4.30
C ALA A 148 14.58 -25.41 3.85
N GLN A 149 15.91 -25.56 3.78
CA GLN A 149 16.56 -26.84 3.47
C GLN A 149 16.20 -27.91 4.52
N LYS A 150 16.29 -27.59 5.82
CA LYS A 150 15.92 -28.51 6.93
C LYS A 150 14.46 -28.95 6.82
N LEU A 151 13.57 -28.06 6.41
CA LEU A 151 12.13 -28.35 6.23
C LEU A 151 11.82 -29.00 4.87
N LYS A 152 12.78 -29.12 3.96
CA LYS A 152 12.59 -29.53 2.56
C LYS A 152 11.54 -28.65 1.85
N ALA A 153 11.58 -27.34 2.12
CA ALA A 153 10.66 -26.35 1.57
C ALA A 153 11.25 -25.69 0.33
N GLU A 154 10.38 -25.22 -0.56
CA GLU A 154 10.81 -24.45 -1.73
C GLU A 154 11.27 -23.04 -1.33
N ILE A 155 12.25 -22.53 -2.09
CA ILE A 155 12.76 -21.17 -1.98
C ILE A 155 12.50 -20.46 -3.31
N VAL A 156 11.90 -19.29 -3.23
CA VAL A 156 11.79 -18.32 -4.33
C VAL A 156 12.84 -17.23 -4.10
N ASP A 157 13.66 -16.98 -5.11
CA ASP A 157 14.72 -15.98 -5.00
C ASP A 157 14.15 -14.57 -4.92
N HIS A 158 14.52 -13.83 -3.88
CA HIS A 158 14.25 -12.39 -3.76
C HIS A 158 15.28 -11.62 -4.60
N ASN A 159 14.81 -10.68 -5.44
CA ASN A 159 15.72 -9.86 -6.24
C ASN A 159 16.61 -8.98 -5.34
N ASN A 160 17.93 -9.18 -5.43
CA ASN A 160 18.92 -8.53 -4.57
C ASN A 160 18.97 -7.00 -4.72
N TYR A 161 18.57 -6.49 -5.88
CA TYR A 161 18.60 -5.06 -6.21
C TYR A 161 17.31 -4.33 -5.84
N ILE A 162 16.29 -5.03 -5.35
CA ILE A 162 15.04 -4.42 -4.91
C ILE A 162 15.00 -4.38 -3.38
N GLY A 163 15.01 -3.17 -2.80
CA GLY A 163 14.85 -2.97 -1.37
C GLY A 163 13.45 -3.34 -0.88
N GLY A 164 13.33 -3.77 0.39
CA GLY A 164 12.05 -4.26 0.94
C GLY A 164 10.87 -3.31 0.73
N ARG A 165 11.03 -2.00 1.00
CA ARG A 165 9.96 -1.00 0.83
C ARG A 165 9.49 -0.82 -0.62
N TYR A 166 10.31 -1.20 -1.61
CA TYR A 166 10.00 -1.13 -3.05
C TYR A 166 9.51 -2.47 -3.63
N SER A 167 9.52 -3.55 -2.85
CA SER A 167 9.33 -4.92 -3.36
C SER A 167 7.89 -5.33 -3.65
N VAL A 168 6.91 -4.43 -3.47
CA VAL A 168 5.49 -4.74 -3.64
C VAL A 168 5.14 -5.27 -5.04
N LEU A 169 5.82 -4.80 -6.10
CA LEU A 169 5.61 -5.26 -7.48
C LEU A 169 6.67 -6.27 -7.97
N SER A 170 7.54 -6.74 -7.07
CA SER A 170 8.40 -7.92 -7.30
C SER A 170 7.72 -9.20 -6.79
N GLU A 171 8.45 -10.31 -6.78
CA GLU A 171 7.98 -11.61 -6.26
C GLU A 171 7.41 -11.52 -4.84
N VAL A 172 7.87 -10.58 -4.01
CA VAL A 172 7.44 -10.39 -2.62
C VAL A 172 5.97 -10.04 -2.50
N GLY A 173 5.46 -9.17 -3.37
CA GLY A 173 4.03 -8.84 -3.40
C GLY A 173 3.25 -9.65 -4.45
N MET A 174 3.89 -10.01 -5.58
CA MET A 174 3.19 -10.66 -6.69
C MET A 174 2.97 -12.15 -6.48
N LEU A 175 3.84 -12.86 -5.73
CA LEU A 175 3.59 -14.25 -5.37
C LEU A 175 2.39 -14.36 -4.40
N PRO A 176 2.31 -13.59 -3.30
CA PRO A 176 1.08 -13.52 -2.50
C PRO A 176 -0.16 -13.18 -3.33
N ALA A 177 -0.08 -12.22 -4.25
CA ALA A 177 -1.21 -11.86 -5.12
C ALA A 177 -1.69 -13.03 -6.00
N GLU A 178 -0.77 -13.82 -6.57
CA GLU A 178 -1.11 -15.05 -7.31
C GLU A 178 -1.79 -16.09 -6.39
N LEU A 179 -1.28 -16.28 -5.16
CA LEU A 179 -1.88 -17.19 -4.17
C LEU A 179 -3.25 -16.70 -3.70
N MET A 180 -3.50 -15.40 -3.68
CA MET A 180 -4.81 -14.79 -3.45
C MET A 180 -5.81 -15.04 -4.60
N GLY A 181 -5.33 -15.52 -5.75
CA GLY A 181 -6.14 -15.77 -6.94
C GLY A 181 -6.33 -14.54 -7.82
N LEU A 182 -5.49 -13.52 -7.65
CA LEU A 182 -5.51 -12.29 -8.42
C LEU A 182 -4.66 -12.44 -9.69
N ASN A 183 -4.96 -11.62 -10.69
CA ASN A 183 -4.08 -11.51 -11.86
C ASN A 183 -2.93 -10.55 -11.56
N TYR A 184 -1.85 -11.09 -10.97
CA TYR A 184 -0.71 -10.29 -10.51
C TYR A 184 -0.04 -9.47 -11.63
N LYS A 185 -0.10 -9.91 -12.90
CA LYS A 185 0.46 -9.16 -14.03
C LYS A 185 -0.24 -7.81 -14.26
N ASN A 186 -1.51 -7.70 -13.85
CA ASN A 186 -2.29 -6.47 -14.01
C ASN A 186 -1.85 -5.35 -13.05
N PHE A 187 -1.04 -5.63 -12.04
CA PHE A 187 -0.51 -4.58 -11.16
C PHE A 187 0.59 -3.74 -11.82
N ARG A 188 1.30 -4.26 -12.82
CA ARG A 188 2.44 -3.58 -13.45
C ARG A 188 1.97 -2.61 -14.52
N GLN A 189 1.84 -1.34 -14.17
CA GLN A 189 1.21 -0.31 -15.00
C GLN A 189 2.17 0.74 -15.56
N LEU A 190 3.47 0.71 -15.23
CA LEU A 190 4.44 1.74 -15.63
C LEU A 190 4.38 2.06 -17.13
N ASN A 191 4.40 1.03 -17.99
CA ASN A 191 4.39 1.21 -19.45
C ASN A 191 3.17 1.98 -19.99
N ASN A 192 2.04 1.89 -19.30
CA ASN A 192 0.83 2.63 -19.66
C ASN A 192 0.87 4.06 -19.10
N LEU A 193 1.36 4.20 -17.86
CA LEU A 193 1.39 5.47 -17.13
C LEU A 193 2.37 6.46 -17.73
N VAL A 194 3.57 6.03 -18.15
CA VAL A 194 4.56 6.91 -18.79
C VAL A 194 4.09 7.47 -20.14
N LYS A 195 3.18 6.79 -20.83
CA LYS A 195 2.54 7.26 -22.06
C LYS A 195 1.39 8.25 -21.79
N ASN A 196 0.89 8.31 -20.56
CA ASN A 196 -0.21 9.19 -20.18
C ASN A 196 0.33 10.57 -19.78
N LYS A 197 0.18 11.56 -20.67
CA LYS A 197 0.64 12.94 -20.47
C LYS A 197 0.02 13.60 -19.21
N TYR A 198 -1.23 13.27 -18.86
CA TYR A 198 -1.89 13.81 -17.66
C TYR A 198 -1.27 13.24 -16.40
N PHE A 199 -1.02 11.92 -16.37
CA PHE A 199 -0.33 11.26 -15.26
C PHE A 199 1.05 11.87 -15.03
N MET A 200 1.87 11.99 -16.08
CA MET A 200 3.23 12.51 -15.99
C MET A 200 3.26 13.97 -15.50
N ARG A 201 2.36 14.81 -16.01
CA ARG A 201 2.23 16.21 -15.53
C ARG A 201 1.80 16.27 -14.07
N ALA A 202 0.84 15.43 -13.66
CA ALA A 202 0.34 15.39 -12.29
C ALA A 202 1.45 14.94 -11.33
N LEU A 203 2.21 13.92 -11.70
CA LEU A 203 3.36 13.43 -10.91
C LEU A 203 4.41 14.53 -10.72
N VAL A 204 4.89 15.13 -11.82
CA VAL A 204 5.89 16.19 -11.76
C VAL A 204 5.40 17.36 -10.88
N SER A 205 4.19 17.85 -11.14
CA SER A 205 3.63 18.98 -10.38
C SER A 205 3.41 18.64 -8.91
N ASN A 206 3.11 17.39 -8.60
CA ASN A 206 2.98 16.92 -7.22
C ASN A 206 4.33 16.92 -6.49
N VAL A 207 5.38 16.40 -7.11
CA VAL A 207 6.74 16.42 -6.53
C VAL A 207 7.25 17.85 -6.37
N GLU A 208 7.01 18.72 -7.36
CA GLU A 208 7.35 20.16 -7.28
C GLU A 208 6.70 20.82 -6.05
N ALA A 209 5.41 20.51 -5.78
CA ALA A 209 4.70 21.00 -4.62
C ALA A 209 5.28 20.45 -3.30
N THR A 210 5.61 19.15 -3.26
CA THR A 210 6.22 18.51 -2.08
C THR A 210 7.58 19.12 -1.77
N VAL A 211 8.45 19.33 -2.77
CA VAL A 211 9.74 20.02 -2.61
C VAL A 211 9.54 21.45 -2.09
N TYR A 212 8.53 22.16 -2.59
CA TYR A 212 8.19 23.49 -2.07
C TYR A 212 7.76 23.43 -0.60
N PHE A 213 6.94 22.46 -0.18
CA PHE A 213 6.53 22.29 1.21
C PHE A 213 7.71 22.04 2.14
N LEU A 214 8.66 21.18 1.73
CA LEU A 214 9.88 20.93 2.52
C LEU A 214 10.69 22.21 2.72
N LYS A 215 10.87 23.02 1.67
CA LYS A 215 11.52 24.34 1.78
C LYS A 215 10.75 25.30 2.68
N ALA A 216 9.44 25.18 2.75
CA ALA A 216 8.57 25.94 3.64
C ALA A 216 8.44 25.31 5.05
N LYS A 217 9.33 24.36 5.42
CA LYS A 217 9.37 23.67 6.72
C LYS A 217 8.08 22.89 7.06
N LYS A 218 7.39 22.38 6.03
CA LYS A 218 6.27 21.46 6.21
C LYS A 218 6.79 20.03 6.03
N PHE A 219 6.96 19.33 7.15
CA PHE A 219 7.59 18.00 7.16
C PHE A 219 6.60 16.87 7.41
N ASN A 220 5.33 17.17 7.73
CA ASN A 220 4.34 16.14 8.00
C ASN A 220 3.42 15.96 6.79
N SER A 221 3.44 14.75 6.21
CA SER A 221 2.53 14.31 5.17
C SER A 221 1.38 13.55 5.80
N VAL A 222 0.22 14.18 5.97
CA VAL A 222 -0.93 13.58 6.64
C VAL A 222 -1.89 12.98 5.60
N VAL A 223 -2.16 11.70 5.71
CA VAL A 223 -3.17 11.01 4.91
C VAL A 223 -4.50 11.03 5.64
N ILE A 224 -5.50 11.70 5.07
CA ILE A 224 -6.90 11.74 5.53
C ILE A 224 -7.65 10.64 4.79
N ASN A 225 -7.65 9.45 5.36
CA ASN A 225 -8.13 8.24 4.72
C ASN A 225 -9.61 7.95 5.02
N TYR A 226 -10.50 8.20 4.05
CA TYR A 226 -11.93 7.86 4.10
C TYR A 226 -12.23 6.45 3.56
N ASP A 227 -11.23 5.56 3.57
CA ASP A 227 -11.37 4.20 3.07
C ASP A 227 -10.60 3.19 3.93
N GLU A 228 -11.30 2.51 4.81
CA GLU A 228 -10.71 1.55 5.74
C GLU A 228 -9.92 0.45 5.03
N GLN A 229 -10.40 -0.05 3.87
CA GLN A 229 -9.70 -1.08 3.09
C GLN A 229 -8.40 -0.60 2.45
N SER A 230 -8.08 0.69 2.52
CA SER A 230 -6.81 1.27 2.07
C SER A 230 -5.85 1.58 3.22
N THR A 231 -6.17 1.23 4.45
CA THR A 231 -5.29 1.50 5.60
C THR A 231 -3.91 0.88 5.42
N ASN A 232 -3.85 -0.38 5.00
CA ASN A 232 -2.57 -1.04 4.76
C ASN A 232 -1.84 -0.57 3.49
N LEU A 233 -2.54 0.02 2.51
CA LEU A 233 -1.89 0.75 1.42
C LEU A 233 -1.08 1.93 1.97
N PHE A 234 -1.64 2.65 2.95
CA PHE A 234 -0.96 3.79 3.55
C PHE A 234 0.09 3.40 4.61
N ASN A 235 -0.05 2.25 5.28
CA ASN A 235 1.03 1.69 6.10
C ASN A 235 2.25 1.33 5.22
N TRP A 236 2.03 0.77 4.04
CA TRP A 236 3.08 0.56 3.05
C TRP A 236 3.68 1.89 2.56
N TYR A 237 2.85 2.88 2.21
CA TYR A 237 3.29 4.22 1.81
C TYR A 237 4.10 4.91 2.93
N GLN A 238 3.69 4.74 4.18
CA GLN A 238 4.40 5.28 5.34
C GLN A 238 5.85 4.78 5.40
N GLN A 239 6.07 3.47 5.27
CA GLN A 239 7.42 2.91 5.20
C GLN A 239 8.17 3.41 3.96
N LEU A 240 7.51 3.41 2.80
CA LEU A 240 8.13 3.86 1.55
C LEU A 240 8.71 5.27 1.69
N VAL A 241 7.92 6.22 2.18
CA VAL A 241 8.35 7.62 2.32
C VAL A 241 9.36 7.80 3.44
N ALA A 242 9.07 7.30 4.64
CA ALA A 242 9.91 7.51 5.82
C ALA A 242 11.32 6.92 5.61
N GLU A 243 11.42 5.68 5.14
CA GLU A 243 12.70 5.00 4.96
C GLU A 243 13.49 5.50 3.72
N SER A 244 12.79 6.01 2.69
CA SER A 244 13.45 6.54 1.50
C SER A 244 14.02 7.94 1.73
N LEU A 245 13.28 8.81 2.41
CA LEU A 245 13.60 10.23 2.57
C LEU A 245 14.23 10.56 3.94
N GLY A 246 14.10 9.66 4.92
CA GLY A 246 14.64 9.85 6.29
C GLY A 246 16.16 9.65 6.35
N LYS A 247 16.94 10.54 5.72
CA LYS A 247 18.39 10.47 5.63
C LYS A 247 19.00 11.86 5.83
N GLU A 248 20.23 11.92 6.32
CA GLU A 248 21.01 13.17 6.43
C GLU A 248 20.25 14.29 7.14
N LYS A 249 19.54 13.95 8.22
CA LYS A 249 18.69 14.88 9.01
C LYS A 249 17.52 15.50 8.23
N ASN A 250 17.18 14.95 7.05
CA ASN A 250 16.03 15.32 6.25
C ASN A 250 14.97 14.22 6.31
N GLY A 251 13.75 14.54 5.89
CA GLY A 251 12.69 13.56 5.76
C GLY A 251 11.30 14.17 5.73
N ILE A 252 10.35 13.30 5.48
CA ILE A 252 8.92 13.58 5.62
C ILE A 252 8.38 12.57 6.62
N LEU A 253 7.61 13.02 7.61
CA LEU A 253 6.88 12.16 8.53
C LEU A 253 5.49 11.86 7.97
N PRO A 254 5.25 10.64 7.46
CA PRO A 254 3.92 10.23 7.02
C PRO A 254 3.05 9.87 8.23
N ILE A 255 1.86 10.46 8.31
CA ILE A 255 0.88 10.24 9.37
C ILE A 255 -0.40 9.74 8.72
N ILE A 256 -1.02 8.71 9.28
CA ILE A 256 -2.26 8.14 8.76
C ILE A 256 -3.38 8.44 9.74
N SER A 257 -4.44 9.09 9.24
CA SER A 257 -5.69 9.32 9.98
C SER A 257 -6.84 8.60 9.30
N VAL A 258 -7.54 7.77 10.05
CA VAL A 258 -8.65 6.93 9.57
C VAL A 258 -9.97 7.63 9.84
N MET A 259 -10.64 8.06 8.78
CA MET A 259 -11.88 8.80 8.85
C MET A 259 -13.12 7.88 8.74
N PRO A 260 -14.23 8.24 9.37
CA PRO A 260 -14.49 9.48 10.12
C PRO A 260 -14.04 9.46 11.59
N LYS A 261 -13.53 8.34 12.09
CA LYS A 261 -13.13 8.19 13.52
C LYS A 261 -12.23 9.35 13.98
N ASP A 262 -11.21 9.66 13.20
CA ASP A 262 -10.20 10.65 13.57
C ASP A 262 -10.66 12.11 13.37
N ASN A 263 -11.86 12.35 12.85
CA ASN A 263 -12.52 13.65 12.99
C ASN A 263 -12.73 14.04 14.46
N HIS A 264 -12.90 13.04 15.34
CA HIS A 264 -13.17 13.21 16.76
C HIS A 264 -11.93 13.18 17.65
N SER A 265 -10.73 13.00 17.06
CA SER A 265 -9.46 12.91 17.81
C SER A 265 -8.46 13.99 17.39
N VAL A 266 -8.11 14.08 16.10
CA VAL A 266 -6.99 14.90 15.64
C VAL A 266 -7.38 16.06 14.71
N MET A 267 -8.63 16.14 14.25
CA MET A 267 -9.06 17.14 13.27
C MET A 267 -8.89 18.57 13.76
N GLN A 268 -9.13 18.85 15.05
CA GLN A 268 -8.92 20.17 15.64
C GLN A 268 -7.47 20.62 15.47
N LEU A 269 -6.51 19.72 15.73
CA LEU A 269 -5.08 19.99 15.55
C LEU A 269 -4.74 20.31 14.08
N TYR A 270 -5.34 19.60 13.12
CA TYR A 270 -5.11 19.82 11.70
C TYR A 270 -5.66 21.16 11.20
N LEU A 271 -6.76 21.62 11.77
CA LEU A 271 -7.43 22.85 11.36
C LEU A 271 -6.83 24.10 12.00
N ASP A 272 -6.47 24.06 13.27
CA ASP A 272 -6.14 25.22 14.07
C ASP A 272 -4.79 25.14 14.81
N GLY A 273 -4.10 23.98 14.74
CA GLY A 273 -2.79 23.79 15.34
C GLY A 273 -1.63 24.27 14.45
N PHE A 274 -0.46 23.68 14.64
CA PHE A 274 0.76 24.05 13.91
C PHE A 274 0.63 23.81 12.39
N LYS A 275 1.24 24.68 11.58
CA LYS A 275 1.06 24.72 10.11
C LYS A 275 2.18 24.04 9.32
N ASN A 276 2.83 23.03 9.89
CA ASN A 276 3.91 22.27 9.25
C ASN A 276 3.43 21.01 8.53
N ASN A 277 2.13 20.91 8.29
CA ASN A 277 1.48 19.79 7.62
C ASN A 277 1.12 20.12 6.17
N PHE A 278 1.07 19.08 5.33
CA PHE A 278 0.35 19.03 4.05
C PHE A 278 -0.41 17.71 3.96
N PHE A 279 -1.53 17.68 3.22
CA PHE A 279 -2.53 16.62 3.38
C PHE A 279 -2.82 15.88 2.08
N THR A 280 -3.14 14.60 2.22
CA THR A 280 -3.62 13.73 1.14
C THR A 280 -4.98 13.17 1.53
N PHE A 281 -6.06 13.61 0.87
CA PHE A 281 -7.36 12.99 1.00
C PHE A 281 -7.44 11.74 0.13
N PHE A 282 -7.96 10.66 0.67
CA PHE A 282 -8.17 9.43 -0.05
C PHE A 282 -9.58 8.89 0.19
N TYR A 283 -10.24 8.48 -0.87
CA TYR A 283 -11.58 7.91 -0.84
C TYR A 283 -11.73 6.92 -1.97
N SER A 284 -12.41 5.82 -1.72
CA SER A 284 -12.78 4.85 -2.75
C SER A 284 -14.28 4.67 -2.80
N GLN A 285 -14.83 4.80 -4.01
CA GLN A 285 -16.23 4.52 -4.25
C GLN A 285 -16.49 3.02 -4.11
N GLU A 286 -17.48 2.66 -3.30
CA GLU A 286 -17.90 1.29 -3.08
C GLU A 286 -19.26 1.03 -3.74
N ASN A 287 -19.32 -0.01 -4.56
CA ASN A 287 -20.59 -0.54 -5.00
C ASN A 287 -21.17 -1.43 -3.90
N ASN A 288 -22.46 -1.35 -3.63
CA ASN A 288 -23.18 -2.14 -2.63
C ASN A 288 -22.75 -1.84 -1.16
N SER A 289 -22.62 -0.56 -0.81
CA SER A 289 -22.45 -0.18 0.60
C SER A 289 -23.75 -0.37 1.38
N ALA A 290 -23.64 -0.56 2.70
CA ALA A 290 -24.80 -0.73 3.56
C ALA A 290 -25.70 0.51 3.52
N LYS A 291 -27.02 0.29 3.41
CA LYS A 291 -28.03 1.35 3.39
C LYS A 291 -28.50 1.66 4.81
N ILE A 292 -28.86 2.91 5.03
CA ILE A 292 -29.46 3.35 6.27
C ILE A 292 -30.89 2.77 6.36
N ASN A 293 -31.26 2.23 7.52
CA ASN A 293 -32.65 1.82 7.77
C ASN A 293 -33.52 3.08 7.93
N ASN A 294 -34.40 3.33 6.97
CA ASN A 294 -35.24 4.52 6.93
C ASN A 294 -36.23 4.61 8.10
N ASP A 295 -36.68 3.47 8.64
CA ASP A 295 -37.65 3.40 9.74
C ASP A 295 -37.05 3.90 11.05
N SER A 296 -35.73 3.84 11.19
CA SER A 296 -35.01 4.31 12.38
C SER A 296 -34.55 5.76 12.28
N VAL A 297 -34.80 6.45 11.15
CA VAL A 297 -34.35 7.84 10.96
C VAL A 297 -35.34 8.82 11.56
N LEU A 298 -34.90 9.58 12.58
CA LEU A 298 -35.70 10.63 13.23
C LEU A 298 -35.93 11.82 12.28
N LEU A 299 -36.92 12.64 12.61
CA LEU A 299 -37.36 13.78 11.78
C LEU A 299 -36.25 14.81 11.57
N GLU A 300 -35.43 15.08 12.56
CA GLU A 300 -34.32 16.03 12.48
C GLU A 300 -33.23 15.56 11.54
N GLN A 301 -33.09 14.26 11.33
CA GLN A 301 -32.07 13.65 10.45
C GLN A 301 -32.65 13.15 9.12
N LYS A 302 -33.73 13.74 8.62
CA LYS A 302 -34.37 13.34 7.33
C LYS A 302 -33.39 13.23 6.16
N PHE A 303 -32.30 14.02 6.18
CA PHE A 303 -31.26 14.02 5.15
C PHE A 303 -30.53 12.66 5.04
N LEU A 304 -30.61 11.78 6.06
CA LEU A 304 -30.07 10.44 6.05
C LEU A 304 -30.93 9.42 5.29
N LYS A 305 -32.23 9.70 5.10
CA LYS A 305 -33.13 8.76 4.41
C LYS A 305 -32.65 8.44 3.01
N ASN A 306 -32.76 7.17 2.64
CA ASN A 306 -32.33 6.63 1.34
C ASN A 306 -30.83 6.80 1.03
N LYS A 307 -30.00 7.06 2.03
CA LYS A 307 -28.55 7.13 1.89
C LYS A 307 -27.89 5.80 2.23
N ASP A 308 -26.73 5.59 1.66
CA ASP A 308 -25.82 4.52 2.03
C ASP A 308 -24.54 5.08 2.69
N ILE A 309 -23.75 4.21 3.32
CA ILE A 309 -22.53 4.61 4.02
C ILE A 309 -21.55 5.31 3.06
N ASN A 310 -21.48 4.85 1.81
CA ASN A 310 -20.57 5.43 0.81
C ASN A 310 -20.91 6.90 0.50
N GLN A 311 -22.21 7.23 0.39
CA GLN A 311 -22.68 8.59 0.19
C GLN A 311 -22.36 9.49 1.40
N ILE A 312 -22.52 8.96 2.63
CA ILE A 312 -22.20 9.70 3.87
C ILE A 312 -20.69 9.96 3.94
N MET A 313 -19.85 8.94 3.72
CA MET A 313 -18.40 9.08 3.72
C MET A 313 -17.92 10.09 2.68
N PHE A 314 -18.48 10.05 1.48
CA PHE A 314 -18.17 11.01 0.43
C PHE A 314 -18.56 12.44 0.79
N ALA A 315 -19.76 12.63 1.38
CA ALA A 315 -20.22 13.94 1.84
C ALA A 315 -19.31 14.52 2.92
N GLN A 316 -18.92 13.71 3.92
CA GLN A 316 -17.99 14.13 4.97
C GLN A 316 -16.62 14.50 4.40
N LYS A 317 -16.07 13.69 3.49
CA LYS A 317 -14.82 14.02 2.78
C LYS A 317 -14.94 15.36 2.06
N LYS A 318 -16.00 15.60 1.31
CA LYS A 318 -16.21 16.85 0.57
C LYS A 318 -16.35 18.04 1.51
N ALA A 319 -17.06 17.89 2.61
CA ALA A 319 -17.19 18.94 3.63
C ALA A 319 -15.82 19.32 4.21
N THR A 320 -15.00 18.32 4.57
CA THR A 320 -13.65 18.53 5.09
C THR A 320 -12.74 19.21 4.05
N GLU A 321 -12.78 18.80 2.78
CA GLU A 321 -12.04 19.47 1.69
C GLU A 321 -12.42 20.96 1.54
N ILE A 322 -13.72 21.28 1.70
CA ILE A 322 -14.20 22.66 1.64
C ILE A 322 -13.63 23.49 2.79
N VAL A 323 -13.62 22.95 4.01
CA VAL A 323 -13.05 23.61 5.19
C VAL A 323 -11.55 23.84 5.00
N PHE A 324 -10.81 22.82 4.55
CA PHE A 324 -9.37 22.92 4.27
C PHE A 324 -9.07 23.99 3.23
N LYS A 325 -9.90 24.07 2.16
CA LYS A 325 -9.78 25.10 1.14
C LYS A 325 -10.03 26.50 1.71
N LYS A 326 -11.09 26.69 2.53
CA LYS A 326 -11.39 27.97 3.17
C LYS A 326 -10.27 28.43 4.11
N LYS A 327 -9.62 27.49 4.82
CA LYS A 327 -8.51 27.77 5.73
C LYS A 327 -7.14 27.82 5.03
N ASN A 328 -7.08 27.73 3.70
CA ASN A 328 -5.84 27.68 2.91
C ASN A 328 -4.86 26.59 3.35
N ILE A 329 -5.38 25.47 3.85
CA ILE A 329 -4.57 24.30 4.23
C ILE A 329 -4.21 23.52 2.95
N PRO A 330 -2.92 23.23 2.70
CA PRO A 330 -2.52 22.57 1.46
C PRO A 330 -2.94 21.10 1.45
N PHE A 331 -3.67 20.69 0.43
CA PHE A 331 -4.04 19.28 0.25
C PHE A 331 -4.11 18.86 -1.22
N ARG A 332 -3.93 17.56 -1.44
CA ARG A 332 -4.26 16.82 -2.67
C ARG A 332 -5.33 15.79 -2.38
N SER A 333 -6.03 15.29 -3.40
CA SER A 333 -7.14 14.36 -3.20
C SER A 333 -7.16 13.29 -4.29
N PHE A 334 -7.27 12.02 -3.85
CA PHE A 334 -7.50 10.85 -4.69
C PHE A 334 -8.93 10.34 -4.48
N GLU A 335 -9.63 10.08 -5.59
CA GLU A 335 -10.93 9.43 -5.61
C GLU A 335 -10.86 8.21 -6.52
N ILE A 336 -11.03 7.03 -5.95
CA ILE A 336 -10.97 5.75 -6.64
C ILE A 336 -12.38 5.37 -7.08
N LYS A 337 -12.56 5.15 -8.38
CA LYS A 337 -13.86 4.77 -8.98
C LYS A 337 -14.05 3.28 -9.06
N LYS A 338 -12.96 2.52 -9.13
CA LYS A 338 -13.00 1.07 -9.27
C LYS A 338 -11.81 0.43 -8.56
N ARG A 339 -12.10 -0.58 -7.72
CA ARG A 339 -11.09 -1.40 -7.07
C ARG A 339 -10.77 -2.59 -7.96
N ASP A 340 -9.60 -2.59 -8.53
CA ASP A 340 -9.03 -3.73 -9.24
C ASP A 340 -7.49 -3.69 -9.18
N GLU A 341 -6.88 -4.76 -9.68
CA GLU A 341 -5.42 -4.93 -9.70
C GLU A 341 -4.73 -3.79 -10.45
N LYS A 342 -5.35 -3.33 -11.54
CA LYS A 342 -4.82 -2.23 -12.35
C LYS A 342 -4.79 -0.93 -11.57
N THR A 343 -5.89 -0.59 -10.91
CA THR A 343 -6.01 0.65 -10.12
C THR A 343 -5.02 0.68 -8.97
N LEU A 344 -4.88 -0.44 -8.24
CA LEU A 344 -3.90 -0.53 -7.16
C LEU A 344 -2.47 -0.46 -7.69
N GLY A 345 -2.20 -1.09 -8.82
CA GLY A 345 -0.91 -1.01 -9.51
C GLY A 345 -0.56 0.42 -9.96
N GLU A 346 -1.56 1.19 -10.43
CA GLU A 346 -1.40 2.61 -10.78
C GLU A 346 -1.03 3.46 -9.55
N LEU A 347 -1.63 3.17 -8.38
CA LEU A 347 -1.28 3.82 -7.10
C LEU A 347 0.14 3.45 -6.64
N PHE A 348 0.51 2.17 -6.68
CA PHE A 348 1.87 1.72 -6.35
C PHE A 348 2.90 2.40 -7.24
N CYS A 349 2.68 2.44 -8.55
CA CYS A 349 3.56 3.14 -9.48
C CYS A 349 3.68 4.63 -9.16
N PHE A 350 2.55 5.30 -8.85
CA PHE A 350 2.57 6.73 -8.51
C PHE A 350 3.40 7.00 -7.25
N PHE A 351 3.14 6.27 -6.17
CA PHE A 351 3.81 6.48 -4.90
C PHE A 351 5.30 6.08 -4.91
N ILE A 352 5.70 5.12 -5.74
CA ILE A 352 7.12 4.76 -5.91
C ILE A 352 7.86 5.82 -6.75
N LEU A 353 7.19 6.43 -7.73
CA LEU A 353 7.79 7.45 -8.59
C LEU A 353 7.77 8.85 -7.96
N GLU A 354 6.90 9.10 -6.98
CA GLU A 354 6.83 10.33 -6.20
C GLU A 354 8.08 10.54 -5.35
#